data_8ce9f03bce747a8bc373a7d527bba757
#
_entry.id   8ce9f03bce747a8bc373a7d527bba757
#
_cell.length_a   1.000
_cell.length_b   1.000
_cell.length_c   1.000
_cell.angle_alpha   90.00
_cell.angle_beta   90.00
_cell.angle_gamma   90.00
#
_symmetry.space_group_name_H-M   'P 1'
#
loop_
_entity.id
_entity.type
_entity.pdbx_description
1 polymer ?
#
loop_
_entity_poly.entity_id
_entity_poly.type
_entity_poly.pdbx_seq_one_letter_code
_entity_poly.pdbx_strand_id
1 'polypeptide(L)'
;MSDQHNNNFEIQEDKPPKSKSTLGQSIFNFCNVLLNIYGVGTLSLPLAFKHAGWIIGISLLFFCMGVTNYTARLLIKCLNYKEGIYTYPDIELIAIAISLVILIGDSLQILFPDISLISLKIIAWMILIPLALIDIKYLSYFSLLGILSAIILVIVVIIDGITRNEQPGSLFNPMKTELWPTDWNSLPFSFGLIIAGYAGHSVFPSIYLDMQTPNTYLKAINISYSFSTVVYLLIAVCGYLMFGNMTKPEVRLNYAFKNGF
;
A
#
# COMPACT_ATOMS: atom_id res chain seq x y z
N MET A 1 -50.86 -19.42 43.67
CA MET A 1 -50.14 -18.18 43.40
C MET A 1 -49.14 -18.55 42.32
N SER A 2 -49.44 -18.17 41.11
CA SER A 2 -48.82 -18.65 39.89
C SER A 2 -47.65 -17.71 39.50
N ASP A 3 -46.42 -18.25 39.51
CA ASP A 3 -45.27 -17.56 38.93
C ASP A 3 -45.28 -17.75 37.41
N GLN A 4 -45.57 -16.66 36.72
CA GLN A 4 -45.43 -16.58 35.25
C GLN A 4 -43.91 -16.40 34.94
N HIS A 5 -43.31 -17.44 34.42
CA HIS A 5 -41.98 -17.41 33.80
C HIS A 5 -42.13 -16.74 32.43
N ASN A 6 -41.72 -15.50 32.37
CA ASN A 6 -41.68 -14.72 31.12
C ASN A 6 -40.42 -15.13 30.32
N ASN A 7 -40.56 -16.14 29.46
CA ASN A 7 -39.56 -16.52 28.48
C ASN A 7 -39.56 -15.49 27.33
N ASN A 8 -38.72 -14.44 27.46
CA ASN A 8 -38.36 -13.62 26.31
C ASN A 8 -37.47 -14.45 25.38
N PHE A 9 -38.05 -15.11 24.41
CA PHE A 9 -37.34 -15.60 23.23
C PHE A 9 -36.85 -14.37 22.46
N GLU A 10 -35.61 -13.95 22.68
CA GLU A 10 -34.89 -13.12 21.71
C GLU A 10 -34.76 -13.93 20.43
N ILE A 11 -35.52 -13.54 19.42
CA ILE A 11 -35.32 -14.02 18.06
C ILE A 11 -34.00 -13.48 17.60
N GLN A 12 -32.91 -14.30 17.71
CA GLN A 12 -31.68 -14.06 16.99
C GLN A 12 -32.04 -14.06 15.50
N GLU A 13 -32.09 -12.89 14.90
CA GLU A 13 -32.11 -12.76 13.44
C GLU A 13 -30.90 -13.53 12.89
N ASP A 14 -31.16 -14.65 12.28
CA ASP A 14 -30.20 -15.51 11.61
C ASP A 14 -29.71 -14.75 10.37
N LYS A 15 -28.75 -13.81 10.58
CA LYS A 15 -28.10 -13.12 9.47
C LYS A 15 -27.44 -14.16 8.58
N PRO A 16 -27.75 -14.18 7.27
CA PRO A 16 -27.15 -15.14 6.37
C PRO A 16 -25.62 -15.11 6.53
N PRO A 17 -24.95 -16.28 6.55
CA PRO A 17 -23.52 -16.37 6.78
C PRO A 17 -22.79 -15.49 5.77
N LYS A 18 -22.01 -14.51 6.25
CA LYS A 18 -21.19 -13.64 5.39
C LYS A 18 -20.34 -14.51 4.48
N SER A 19 -20.49 -14.32 3.17
CA SER A 19 -19.70 -15.04 2.18
C SER A 19 -18.24 -14.64 2.28
N LYS A 20 -17.39 -15.57 2.71
CA LYS A 20 -15.95 -15.36 2.94
C LYS A 20 -15.14 -15.34 1.66
N SER A 21 -13.98 -14.68 1.70
CA SER A 21 -13.06 -14.53 0.57
C SER A 21 -12.28 -15.81 0.27
N THR A 22 -12.17 -16.17 -1.00
CA THR A 22 -11.30 -17.26 -1.47
C THR A 22 -9.81 -16.91 -1.30
N LEU A 23 -8.91 -17.90 -1.40
CA LEU A 23 -7.47 -17.68 -1.34
C LEU A 23 -7.00 -16.63 -2.36
N GLY A 24 -7.49 -16.67 -3.60
CA GLY A 24 -7.12 -15.70 -4.64
C GLY A 24 -7.56 -14.28 -4.28
N GLN A 25 -8.79 -14.11 -3.80
CA GLN A 25 -9.31 -12.82 -3.34
C GLN A 25 -8.49 -12.27 -2.16
N SER A 26 -8.10 -13.15 -1.23
CA SER A 26 -7.26 -12.75 -0.09
C SER A 26 -5.87 -12.29 -0.55
N ILE A 27 -5.24 -12.99 -1.52
CA ILE A 27 -3.97 -12.55 -2.12
C ILE A 27 -4.13 -11.19 -2.76
N PHE A 28 -5.20 -10.95 -3.53
CA PHE A 28 -5.45 -9.62 -4.13
C PHE A 28 -5.63 -8.54 -3.07
N ASN A 29 -6.37 -8.82 -2.00
CA ASN A 29 -6.53 -7.86 -0.91
C ASN A 29 -5.17 -7.52 -0.25
N PHE A 30 -4.34 -8.51 0.07
CA PHE A 30 -3.00 -8.28 0.64
C PHE A 30 -2.09 -7.51 -0.33
N CYS A 31 -2.06 -7.86 -1.62
CA CYS A 31 -1.28 -7.14 -2.62
C CYS A 31 -1.74 -5.68 -2.74
N ASN A 32 -3.06 -5.45 -2.75
CA ASN A 32 -3.60 -4.09 -2.83
C ASN A 32 -3.23 -3.25 -1.62
N VAL A 33 -3.29 -3.83 -0.41
CA VAL A 33 -2.87 -3.17 0.82
C VAL A 33 -1.40 -2.75 0.73
N LEU A 34 -0.51 -3.65 0.31
CA LEU A 34 0.92 -3.36 0.19
C LEU A 34 1.22 -2.33 -0.90
N LEU A 35 0.60 -2.45 -2.09
CA LEU A 35 0.93 -1.60 -3.25
C LEU A 35 0.26 -0.23 -3.23
N ASN A 36 -0.96 -0.13 -2.72
CA ASN A 36 -1.81 1.04 -2.93
C ASN A 36 -2.19 1.81 -1.66
N ILE A 37 -2.40 1.15 -0.52
CA ILE A 37 -2.78 1.86 0.72
C ILE A 37 -1.68 2.83 1.15
N TYR A 38 -0.42 2.44 0.92
CA TYR A 38 0.74 3.28 1.16
C TYR A 38 1.43 3.69 -0.15
N GLY A 39 0.65 3.94 -1.22
CA GLY A 39 1.14 4.24 -2.56
C GLY A 39 2.18 5.36 -2.65
N VAL A 40 2.22 6.27 -1.66
CA VAL A 40 3.31 7.25 -1.48
C VAL A 40 4.65 6.54 -1.30
N GLY A 41 4.69 5.46 -0.51
CA GLY A 41 5.90 4.64 -0.32
C GLY A 41 6.42 4.08 -1.64
N THR A 42 5.55 3.52 -2.46
CA THR A 42 5.90 2.92 -3.76
C THR A 42 6.54 3.94 -4.71
N LEU A 43 5.94 5.13 -4.84
CA LEU A 43 6.44 6.20 -5.72
C LEU A 43 7.70 6.88 -5.18
N SER A 44 7.97 6.77 -3.89
CA SER A 44 9.16 7.33 -3.24
C SER A 44 10.37 6.38 -3.23
N LEU A 45 10.22 5.13 -3.68
CA LEU A 45 11.32 4.16 -3.71
C LEU A 45 12.54 4.61 -4.52
N PRO A 46 12.41 5.24 -5.71
CA PRO A 46 13.57 5.77 -6.41
C PRO A 46 14.35 6.81 -5.58
N LEU A 47 13.65 7.62 -4.78
CA LEU A 47 14.28 8.57 -3.87
C LEU A 47 15.01 7.86 -2.73
N ALA A 48 14.43 6.79 -2.18
CA ALA A 48 15.10 5.98 -1.18
C ALA A 48 16.41 5.38 -1.72
N PHE A 49 16.41 4.89 -2.96
CA PHE A 49 17.61 4.36 -3.62
C PHE A 49 18.64 5.45 -3.94
N LYS A 50 18.21 6.66 -4.30
CA LYS A 50 19.11 7.81 -4.44
C LYS A 50 19.91 8.09 -3.16
N HIS A 51 19.27 8.05 -2.01
CA HIS A 51 19.90 8.31 -0.71
C HIS A 51 20.70 7.13 -0.18
N ALA A 52 20.23 5.90 -0.38
CA ALA A 52 20.87 4.68 0.12
C ALA A 52 21.95 4.12 -0.80
N GLY A 53 21.95 4.49 -2.08
CA GLY A 53 22.74 3.81 -3.11
C GLY A 53 22.18 2.41 -3.42
N TRP A 54 22.76 1.74 -4.42
CA TRP A 54 22.28 0.44 -4.89
C TRP A 54 22.40 -0.65 -3.83
N ILE A 55 23.58 -0.79 -3.23
CA ILE A 55 23.87 -1.92 -2.33
C ILE A 55 23.00 -1.85 -1.09
N ILE A 56 22.95 -0.71 -0.42
CA ILE A 56 22.17 -0.55 0.80
C ILE A 56 20.66 -0.48 0.47
N GLY A 57 20.25 0.17 -0.62
CA GLY A 57 18.87 0.26 -1.03
C GLY A 57 18.24 -1.11 -1.29
N ILE A 58 18.91 -1.98 -2.05
CA ILE A 58 18.47 -3.36 -2.28
C ILE A 58 18.44 -4.15 -0.97
N SER A 59 19.50 -4.05 -0.16
CA SER A 59 19.60 -4.76 1.12
C SER A 59 18.47 -4.34 2.07
N LEU A 60 18.17 -3.05 2.19
CA LEU A 60 17.08 -2.52 2.99
C LEU A 60 15.71 -2.99 2.47
N LEU A 61 15.51 -3.05 1.14
CA LEU A 61 14.25 -3.50 0.56
C LEU A 61 13.93 -4.95 0.99
N PHE A 62 14.90 -5.86 0.85
CA PHE A 62 14.72 -7.25 1.25
C PHE A 62 14.68 -7.42 2.78
N PHE A 63 15.44 -6.65 3.53
CA PHE A 63 15.37 -6.65 4.99
C PHE A 63 13.99 -6.22 5.48
N CYS A 64 13.45 -5.10 4.98
CA CYS A 64 12.12 -4.63 5.34
C CYS A 64 11.03 -5.64 4.94
N MET A 65 11.12 -6.24 3.74
CA MET A 65 10.23 -7.32 3.33
C MET A 65 10.25 -8.47 4.34
N GLY A 66 11.42 -8.94 4.74
CA GLY A 66 11.55 -10.07 5.68
C GLY A 66 10.99 -9.75 7.06
N VAL A 67 11.34 -8.59 7.62
CA VAL A 67 10.88 -8.15 8.94
C VAL A 67 9.36 -7.95 8.95
N THR A 68 8.82 -7.24 7.98
CA THR A 68 7.38 -6.93 7.92
C THR A 68 6.54 -8.17 7.60
N ASN A 69 7.03 -9.09 6.76
CA ASN A 69 6.38 -10.39 6.57
C ASN A 69 6.39 -11.24 7.85
N TYR A 70 7.49 -11.23 8.60
CA TYR A 70 7.59 -11.95 9.88
C TYR A 70 6.63 -11.36 10.93
N THR A 71 6.59 -10.03 11.06
CA THR A 71 5.68 -9.37 12.02
C THR A 71 4.22 -9.56 11.63
N ALA A 72 3.87 -9.61 10.33
CA ALA A 72 2.54 -9.95 9.86
C ALA A 72 2.08 -11.36 10.31
N ARG A 73 3.01 -12.33 10.34
CA ARG A 73 2.72 -13.68 10.87
C ARG A 73 2.53 -13.68 12.38
N LEU A 74 3.36 -12.91 13.11
CA LEU A 74 3.24 -12.79 14.56
C LEU A 74 1.91 -12.13 14.95
N LEU A 75 1.48 -11.12 14.22
CA LEU A 75 0.21 -10.42 14.46
C LEU A 75 -0.98 -11.39 14.46
N ILE A 76 -1.05 -12.29 13.47
CA ILE A 76 -2.14 -13.27 13.42
C ILE A 76 -2.01 -14.34 14.52
N LYS A 77 -0.78 -14.72 14.91
CA LYS A 77 -0.61 -15.59 16.08
C LYS A 77 -1.13 -14.94 17.35
N CYS A 78 -0.85 -13.64 17.55
CA CYS A 78 -1.37 -12.88 18.69
C CYS A 78 -2.90 -12.77 18.64
N LEU A 79 -3.48 -12.53 17.48
CA LEU A 79 -4.93 -12.47 17.29
C LEU A 79 -5.62 -13.79 17.69
N ASN A 80 -5.01 -14.93 17.34
CA ASN A 80 -5.56 -16.25 17.65
C ASN A 80 -5.30 -16.67 19.12
N TYR A 81 -4.40 -15.99 19.85
CA TYR A 81 -4.07 -16.35 21.23
C TYR A 81 -5.09 -15.83 22.25
N LYS A 82 -5.72 -14.68 21.99
CA LYS A 82 -6.67 -14.06 22.93
C LYS A 82 -7.79 -13.37 22.15
N GLU A 83 -9.04 -13.79 22.43
CA GLU A 83 -10.23 -13.10 21.91
C GLU A 83 -10.33 -11.69 22.52
N GLY A 84 -10.65 -10.69 21.71
CA GLY A 84 -10.94 -9.32 22.16
C GLY A 84 -9.79 -8.31 22.07
N ILE A 85 -8.68 -8.60 21.38
CA ILE A 85 -7.63 -7.61 21.11
C ILE A 85 -7.92 -6.89 19.78
N TYR A 86 -8.85 -5.94 19.81
CA TYR A 86 -9.24 -5.15 18.61
C TYR A 86 -8.70 -3.71 18.64
N THR A 87 -8.19 -3.22 19.74
CA THR A 87 -7.94 -1.79 19.98
C THR A 87 -6.82 -1.19 19.14
N TYR A 88 -5.72 -1.90 18.89
CA TYR A 88 -4.58 -1.36 18.16
C TYR A 88 -4.85 -1.22 16.66
N PRO A 89 -5.40 -2.26 15.97
CA PRO A 89 -5.76 -2.14 14.56
C PRO A 89 -6.77 -1.02 14.27
N ASP A 90 -7.71 -0.76 15.18
CA ASP A 90 -8.75 0.25 14.98
C ASP A 90 -8.17 1.68 14.95
N ILE A 91 -7.24 2.00 15.86
CA ILE A 91 -6.58 3.32 15.90
C ILE A 91 -5.73 3.52 14.63
N GLU A 92 -5.00 2.51 14.22
CA GLU A 92 -4.16 2.57 13.02
C GLU A 92 -5.01 2.73 11.76
N LEU A 93 -6.15 2.03 11.65
CA LEU A 93 -7.10 2.19 10.53
C LEU A 93 -7.65 3.60 10.42
N ILE A 94 -7.97 4.25 11.55
CA ILE A 94 -8.43 5.65 11.56
C ILE A 94 -7.31 6.57 11.04
N ALA A 95 -6.07 6.39 11.51
CA ALA A 95 -4.93 7.19 11.07
C ALA A 95 -4.66 7.03 9.56
N ILE A 96 -4.78 5.79 9.04
CA ILE A 96 -4.67 5.51 7.60
C ILE A 96 -5.79 6.20 6.82
N ALA A 97 -7.03 6.10 7.27
CA ALA A 97 -8.17 6.73 6.59
C ALA A 97 -7.98 8.24 6.49
N ILE A 98 -7.53 8.90 7.56
CA ILE A 98 -7.21 10.33 7.55
C ILE A 98 -6.10 10.64 6.54
N SER A 99 -5.02 9.85 6.53
CA SER A 99 -3.89 10.02 5.61
C SER A 99 -4.32 9.87 4.14
N LEU A 100 -5.21 8.92 3.84
CA LEU A 100 -5.76 8.72 2.49
C LEU A 100 -6.62 9.90 2.03
N VAL A 101 -7.46 10.46 2.90
CA VAL A 101 -8.26 11.66 2.58
C VAL A 101 -7.36 12.84 2.24
N ILE A 102 -6.28 13.04 3.01
CA ILE A 102 -5.29 14.10 2.76
C ILE A 102 -4.64 13.89 1.40
N LEU A 103 -4.13 12.67 1.13
CA LEU A 103 -3.44 12.34 -0.11
C LEU A 103 -4.33 12.49 -1.35
N ILE A 104 -5.59 12.02 -1.27
CA ILE A 104 -6.55 12.14 -2.36
C ILE A 104 -6.86 13.63 -2.60
N GLY A 105 -7.09 14.41 -1.53
CA GLY A 105 -7.34 15.85 -1.63
C GLY A 105 -6.18 16.60 -2.29
N ASP A 106 -4.95 16.33 -1.88
CA ASP A 106 -3.75 16.91 -2.45
C ASP A 106 -3.53 16.49 -3.92
N SER A 107 -3.85 15.24 -4.27
CA SER A 107 -3.79 14.76 -5.65
C SER A 107 -4.86 15.40 -6.54
N LEU A 108 -6.08 15.59 -6.03
CA LEU A 108 -7.15 16.28 -6.73
C LEU A 108 -6.85 17.76 -6.94
N GLN A 109 -6.13 18.41 -6.01
CA GLN A 109 -5.70 19.81 -6.15
C GLN A 109 -4.82 20.03 -7.38
N ILE A 110 -4.00 19.04 -7.76
CA ILE A 110 -3.17 19.10 -8.98
C ILE A 110 -4.04 19.05 -10.23
N LEU A 111 -5.14 18.32 -10.20
CA LEU A 111 -6.07 18.18 -11.34
C LEU A 111 -7.06 19.34 -11.42
N PHE A 112 -7.45 19.90 -10.28
CA PHE A 112 -8.45 20.96 -10.15
C PHE A 112 -7.91 22.13 -9.29
N PRO A 113 -6.94 22.92 -9.82
CA PRO A 113 -6.28 23.98 -9.04
C PRO A 113 -7.23 25.10 -8.62
N ASP A 114 -8.33 25.32 -9.33
CA ASP A 114 -9.31 26.37 -9.04
C ASP A 114 -10.25 26.04 -7.87
N ILE A 115 -10.29 24.79 -7.42
CA ILE A 115 -11.13 24.36 -6.30
C ILE A 115 -10.32 24.40 -5.00
N SER A 116 -10.91 24.89 -3.92
CA SER A 116 -10.20 24.96 -2.64
C SER A 116 -9.82 23.56 -2.14
N LEU A 117 -8.61 23.42 -1.59
CA LEU A 117 -8.09 22.15 -1.05
C LEU A 117 -9.03 21.53 0.02
N ILE A 118 -9.65 22.37 0.83
CA ILE A 118 -10.60 21.92 1.86
C ILE A 118 -11.84 21.29 1.22
N SER A 119 -12.39 21.91 0.18
CA SER A 119 -13.54 21.37 -0.55
C SER A 119 -13.22 20.02 -1.18
N LEU A 120 -12.03 19.86 -1.76
CA LEU A 120 -11.59 18.62 -2.35
C LEU A 120 -11.41 17.51 -1.30
N LYS A 121 -10.89 17.84 -0.12
CA LYS A 121 -10.78 16.88 1.00
C LYS A 121 -12.16 16.47 1.54
N ILE A 122 -13.12 17.39 1.60
CA ILE A 122 -14.50 17.08 2.00
C ILE A 122 -15.16 16.15 0.97
N ILE A 123 -15.00 16.41 -0.33
CA ILE A 123 -15.51 15.55 -1.40
C ILE A 123 -14.90 14.15 -1.31
N ALA A 124 -13.58 14.05 -1.14
CA ALA A 124 -12.90 12.79 -0.96
C ALA A 124 -13.44 11.99 0.24
N TRP A 125 -13.65 12.66 1.37
CA TRP A 125 -14.22 12.05 2.56
C TRP A 125 -15.66 11.57 2.35
N MET A 126 -16.51 12.35 1.70
CA MET A 126 -17.90 11.98 1.37
C MET A 126 -17.97 10.74 0.45
N ILE A 127 -17.02 10.58 -0.46
CA ILE A 127 -16.94 9.39 -1.34
C ILE A 127 -16.43 8.17 -0.57
N LEU A 128 -15.47 8.34 0.35
CA LEU A 128 -14.88 7.23 1.09
C LEU A 128 -15.81 6.61 2.13
N ILE A 129 -16.73 7.40 2.74
CA ILE A 129 -17.66 6.87 3.75
C ILE A 129 -18.51 5.70 3.22
N PRO A 130 -19.26 5.82 2.10
CA PRO A 130 -20.05 4.72 1.61
C PRO A 130 -19.20 3.52 1.17
N LEU A 131 -17.97 3.75 0.69
CA LEU A 131 -17.04 2.67 0.35
C LEU A 131 -16.58 1.87 1.57
N ALA A 132 -16.44 2.53 2.74
CA ALA A 132 -16.08 1.86 3.99
C ALA A 132 -17.17 0.91 4.53
N LEU A 133 -18.41 1.06 4.06
CA LEU A 133 -19.54 0.19 4.45
C LEU A 133 -19.66 -1.08 3.59
N ILE A 134 -18.83 -1.20 2.54
CA ILE A 134 -18.84 -2.35 1.64
C ILE A 134 -18.15 -3.55 2.30
N ASP A 135 -18.74 -4.74 2.20
CA ASP A 135 -18.11 -5.97 2.69
C ASP A 135 -16.78 -6.25 1.97
N ILE A 136 -15.77 -6.71 2.72
CA ILE A 136 -14.40 -7.00 2.25
C ILE A 136 -14.38 -7.91 1.01
N LYS A 137 -15.32 -8.83 0.91
CA LYS A 137 -15.47 -9.71 -0.27
C LYS A 137 -15.66 -8.93 -1.57
N TYR A 138 -16.53 -7.91 -1.58
CA TYR A 138 -16.74 -7.07 -2.76
C TYR A 138 -15.56 -6.14 -2.99
N LEU A 139 -14.88 -5.75 -1.90
CA LEU A 139 -13.68 -4.93 -1.96
C LEU A 139 -12.52 -5.64 -2.71
N SER A 140 -12.51 -6.99 -2.75
CA SER A 140 -11.50 -7.74 -3.50
C SER A 140 -11.52 -7.49 -5.01
N TYR A 141 -12.68 -7.17 -5.59
CA TYR A 141 -12.75 -6.76 -7.00
C TYR A 141 -12.11 -5.39 -7.23
N PHE A 142 -12.33 -4.45 -6.31
CA PHE A 142 -11.65 -3.15 -6.34
C PHE A 142 -10.14 -3.30 -6.07
N SER A 143 -9.75 -4.25 -5.23
CA SER A 143 -8.33 -4.59 -5.01
C SER A 143 -7.65 -5.07 -6.28
N LEU A 144 -8.34 -5.83 -7.13
CA LEU A 144 -7.82 -6.23 -8.43
C LEU A 144 -7.55 -5.01 -9.34
N LEU A 145 -8.48 -4.05 -9.38
CA LEU A 145 -8.27 -2.79 -10.11
C LEU A 145 -7.06 -2.01 -9.57
N GLY A 146 -6.89 -1.98 -8.25
CA GLY A 146 -5.72 -1.37 -7.61
C GLY A 146 -4.40 -2.03 -8.04
N ILE A 147 -4.34 -3.36 -8.05
CA ILE A 147 -3.16 -4.10 -8.52
C ILE A 147 -2.89 -3.83 -10.01
N LEU A 148 -3.93 -3.83 -10.84
CA LEU A 148 -3.80 -3.51 -12.26
C LEU A 148 -3.26 -2.09 -12.46
N SER A 149 -3.71 -1.11 -11.67
CA SER A 149 -3.19 0.26 -11.74
C SER A 149 -1.70 0.32 -11.38
N ALA A 150 -1.25 -0.43 -10.38
CA ALA A 150 0.17 -0.51 -10.01
C ALA A 150 1.01 -1.17 -11.12
N ILE A 151 0.51 -2.23 -11.74
CA ILE A 151 1.18 -2.89 -12.88
C ILE A 151 1.25 -1.93 -14.09
N ILE A 152 0.15 -1.24 -14.40
CA ILE A 152 0.11 -0.25 -15.48
C ILE A 152 1.13 0.87 -15.21
N LEU A 153 1.24 1.35 -13.97
CA LEU A 153 2.24 2.35 -13.59
C LEU A 153 3.66 1.86 -13.90
N VAL A 154 4.00 0.62 -13.52
CA VAL A 154 5.31 0.02 -13.83
C VAL A 154 5.54 -0.04 -15.34
N ILE A 155 4.54 -0.50 -16.10
CA ILE A 155 4.62 -0.59 -17.57
C ILE A 155 4.84 0.79 -18.18
N VAL A 156 4.10 1.80 -17.74
CA VAL A 156 4.24 3.19 -18.22
C VAL A 156 5.64 3.72 -17.92
N VAL A 157 6.17 3.50 -16.73
CA VAL A 157 7.54 3.92 -16.36
C VAL A 157 8.58 3.25 -17.26
N ILE A 158 8.44 1.94 -17.51
CA ILE A 158 9.36 1.20 -18.37
C ILE A 158 9.26 1.69 -19.83
N ILE A 159 8.05 1.82 -20.37
CA ILE A 159 7.83 2.28 -21.76
C ILE A 159 8.40 3.71 -21.93
N ASP A 160 8.10 4.61 -21.02
CA ASP A 160 8.63 5.98 -21.08
C ASP A 160 10.17 5.99 -21.03
N GLY A 161 10.77 5.18 -20.13
CA GLY A 161 12.21 5.07 -20.02
C GLY A 161 12.89 4.47 -21.27
N ILE A 162 12.21 3.57 -22.00
CA ILE A 162 12.71 2.97 -23.22
C ILE A 162 12.53 3.92 -24.42
N THR A 163 11.43 4.66 -24.48
CA THR A 163 11.13 5.56 -25.60
C THR A 163 11.96 6.84 -25.59
N ARG A 164 12.46 7.24 -24.43
CA ARG A 164 13.31 8.44 -24.28
C ARG A 164 14.77 8.11 -24.53
N ASN A 165 15.40 8.83 -25.47
CA ASN A 165 16.82 8.67 -25.80
C ASN A 165 17.72 9.64 -25.03
N GLU A 166 17.18 10.72 -24.45
CA GLU A 166 17.93 11.78 -23.78
C GLU A 166 17.73 11.75 -22.25
N GLN A 167 18.74 12.19 -21.53
CA GLN A 167 18.70 12.40 -20.08
C GLN A 167 17.98 13.72 -19.74
N PRO A 168 17.28 13.82 -18.61
CA PRO A 168 16.87 12.75 -17.71
C PRO A 168 15.64 11.98 -18.26
N GLY A 169 15.49 10.72 -17.86
CA GLY A 169 14.29 9.91 -18.13
C GLY A 169 14.53 8.75 -19.09
N SER A 170 15.76 8.50 -19.55
CA SER A 170 16.10 7.38 -20.43
C SER A 170 16.63 6.19 -19.63
N LEU A 171 16.21 4.97 -20.00
CA LEU A 171 16.80 3.71 -19.50
C LEU A 171 18.00 3.28 -20.36
N PHE A 172 18.05 3.67 -21.65
CA PHE A 172 19.20 3.37 -22.53
C PHE A 172 20.38 4.30 -22.30
N ASN A 173 20.11 5.53 -21.85
CA ASN A 173 21.13 6.49 -21.44
C ASN A 173 20.89 6.90 -19.98
N PRO A 174 21.20 6.00 -19.02
CA PRO A 174 20.85 6.22 -17.62
C PRO A 174 21.62 7.38 -17.02
N MET A 175 21.01 8.02 -16.02
CA MET A 175 21.67 9.04 -15.23
C MET A 175 22.75 8.41 -14.33
N LYS A 176 23.71 9.24 -13.91
CA LYS A 176 24.71 8.79 -12.94
C LYS A 176 24.04 8.38 -11.63
N THR A 177 24.35 7.18 -11.16
CA THR A 177 23.85 6.59 -9.91
C THR A 177 25.03 6.17 -9.04
N GLU A 178 24.81 6.09 -7.73
CA GLU A 178 25.85 5.76 -6.77
C GLU A 178 25.63 4.34 -6.20
N LEU A 179 26.72 3.60 -5.99
CA LEU A 179 26.66 2.27 -5.37
C LEU A 179 26.43 2.34 -3.86
N TRP A 180 27.02 3.35 -3.22
CA TRP A 180 26.97 3.60 -1.80
C TRP A 180 26.27 4.92 -1.50
N PRO A 181 25.77 5.14 -0.27
CA PRO A 181 25.20 6.42 0.11
C PRO A 181 26.22 7.54 -0.04
N THR A 182 25.80 8.66 -0.63
CA THR A 182 26.60 9.89 -0.67
C THR A 182 26.63 10.59 0.69
N ASP A 183 25.54 10.46 1.45
CA ASP A 183 25.41 10.95 2.83
C ASP A 183 24.81 9.88 3.72
N TRP A 184 25.58 9.39 4.69
CA TRP A 184 25.17 8.38 5.65
C TRP A 184 24.05 8.85 6.59
N ASN A 185 23.93 10.16 6.82
CA ASN A 185 22.87 10.74 7.64
C ASN A 185 21.47 10.63 6.98
N SER A 186 21.43 10.39 5.67
CA SER A 186 20.17 10.21 4.93
C SER A 186 19.64 8.76 4.95
N LEU A 187 20.38 7.79 5.48
CA LEU A 187 19.97 6.39 5.58
C LEU A 187 18.68 6.17 6.39
N PRO A 188 18.48 6.80 7.56
CA PRO A 188 17.23 6.66 8.30
C PRO A 188 16.01 7.12 7.50
N PHE A 189 16.17 8.15 6.66
CA PHE A 189 15.13 8.62 5.76
C PHE A 189 14.80 7.57 4.69
N SER A 190 15.81 6.99 4.05
CA SER A 190 15.63 5.90 3.07
C SER A 190 14.97 4.69 3.69
N PHE A 191 15.37 4.29 4.89
CA PHE A 191 14.75 3.21 5.64
C PHE A 191 13.28 3.51 5.91
N GLY A 192 12.96 4.74 6.35
CA GLY A 192 11.59 5.19 6.59
C GLY A 192 10.70 5.11 5.34
N LEU A 193 11.21 5.51 4.17
CA LEU A 193 10.50 5.42 2.89
C LEU A 193 10.24 3.97 2.48
N ILE A 194 11.23 3.09 2.62
CA ILE A 194 11.11 1.67 2.22
C ILE A 194 10.14 0.94 3.16
N ILE A 195 10.28 1.10 4.48
CA ILE A 195 9.42 0.41 5.44
C ILE A 195 7.97 0.89 5.35
N ALA A 196 7.74 2.18 5.03
CA ALA A 196 6.41 2.72 4.78
C ALA A 196 5.73 2.02 3.59
N GLY A 197 6.47 1.61 2.56
CA GLY A 197 5.94 0.82 1.45
C GLY A 197 5.39 -0.56 1.88
N TYR A 198 5.92 -1.14 2.94
CA TYR A 198 5.46 -2.43 3.48
C TYR A 198 4.49 -2.30 4.66
N ALA A 199 4.06 -1.12 5.00
CA ALA A 199 3.04 -0.92 6.01
C ALA A 199 1.70 -1.57 5.57
N GLY A 200 0.82 -1.89 6.51
CA GLY A 200 -0.47 -2.52 6.20
C GLY A 200 -0.93 -3.52 7.24
N HIS A 201 -0.16 -3.69 8.32
CA HIS A 201 -0.43 -4.67 9.37
C HIS A 201 -1.81 -4.52 10.00
N SER A 202 -2.32 -3.29 10.10
CA SER A 202 -3.65 -2.97 10.65
C SER A 202 -4.81 -3.60 9.86
N VAL A 203 -4.65 -3.75 8.55
CA VAL A 203 -5.68 -4.32 7.67
C VAL A 203 -5.61 -5.85 7.60
N PHE A 204 -4.45 -6.44 7.90
CA PHE A 204 -4.24 -7.90 7.78
C PHE A 204 -5.17 -8.74 8.66
N PRO A 205 -5.47 -8.38 9.93
CA PRO A 205 -6.44 -9.11 10.73
C PRO A 205 -7.83 -9.19 10.08
N SER A 206 -8.30 -8.08 9.51
CA SER A 206 -9.61 -8.04 8.84
C SER A 206 -9.66 -8.96 7.63
N ILE A 207 -8.60 -8.98 6.81
CA ILE A 207 -8.50 -9.89 5.65
C ILE A 207 -8.44 -11.35 6.13
N TYR A 208 -7.65 -11.63 7.19
CA TYR A 208 -7.52 -12.98 7.76
C TYR A 208 -8.87 -13.52 8.25
N LEU A 209 -9.64 -12.72 8.98
CA LEU A 209 -10.95 -13.11 9.50
C LEU A 209 -11.99 -13.34 8.39
N ASP A 210 -11.82 -12.68 7.23
CA ASP A 210 -12.68 -12.85 6.05
C ASP A 210 -12.27 -14.06 5.18
N MET A 211 -11.15 -14.72 5.42
CA MET A 211 -10.70 -15.88 4.64
C MET A 211 -11.60 -17.10 4.84
N GLN A 212 -11.96 -17.80 3.74
CA GLN A 212 -12.63 -19.11 3.80
C GLN A 212 -11.76 -20.17 4.47
N THR A 213 -10.46 -20.14 4.18
CA THR A 213 -9.47 -21.12 4.66
C THR A 213 -8.32 -20.41 5.38
N PRO A 214 -8.49 -20.05 6.67
CA PRO A 214 -7.46 -19.32 7.44
C PRO A 214 -6.09 -20.01 7.48
N ASN A 215 -6.05 -21.34 7.37
CA ASN A 215 -4.80 -22.12 7.33
C ASN A 215 -3.91 -21.78 6.11
N THR A 216 -4.47 -21.16 5.07
CA THR A 216 -3.72 -20.72 3.87
C THR A 216 -3.15 -19.31 3.99
N TYR A 217 -3.32 -18.63 5.13
CA TYR A 217 -2.84 -17.27 5.37
C TYR A 217 -1.35 -17.11 5.07
N LEU A 218 -0.51 -18.04 5.58
CA LEU A 218 0.94 -17.98 5.35
C LEU A 218 1.32 -18.04 3.86
N LYS A 219 0.56 -18.81 3.08
CA LYS A 219 0.75 -18.87 1.63
C LYS A 219 0.33 -17.55 0.97
N ALA A 220 -0.83 -17.02 1.34
CA ALA A 220 -1.35 -15.78 0.80
C ALA A 220 -0.39 -14.61 1.07
N ILE A 221 0.04 -14.43 2.31
CA ILE A 221 0.90 -13.31 2.71
C ILE A 221 2.28 -13.40 2.04
N ASN A 222 2.88 -14.60 1.95
CA ASN A 222 4.18 -14.78 1.30
C ASN A 222 4.12 -14.42 -0.20
N ILE A 223 3.09 -14.88 -0.90
CA ILE A 223 2.91 -14.55 -2.33
C ILE A 223 2.75 -13.04 -2.50
N SER A 224 1.93 -12.40 -1.65
CA SER A 224 1.66 -10.97 -1.73
C SER A 224 2.92 -10.13 -1.47
N TYR A 225 3.70 -10.47 -0.43
CA TYR A 225 4.97 -9.78 -0.17
C TYR A 225 5.99 -9.97 -1.30
N SER A 226 6.12 -11.20 -1.82
CA SER A 226 7.04 -11.47 -2.93
C SER A 226 6.66 -10.69 -4.19
N PHE A 227 5.37 -10.68 -4.55
CA PHE A 227 4.87 -9.95 -5.69
C PHE A 227 5.07 -8.43 -5.53
N SER A 228 4.69 -7.88 -4.38
CA SER A 228 4.85 -6.44 -4.10
C SER A 228 6.33 -6.03 -4.11
N THR A 229 7.23 -6.86 -3.58
CA THR A 229 8.67 -6.58 -3.60
C THR A 229 9.23 -6.53 -5.03
N VAL A 230 8.76 -7.39 -5.94
CA VAL A 230 9.13 -7.32 -7.36
C VAL A 230 8.68 -6.02 -7.98
N VAL A 231 7.44 -5.59 -7.73
CA VAL A 231 6.90 -4.31 -8.22
C VAL A 231 7.72 -3.14 -7.65
N TYR A 232 8.03 -3.15 -6.37
CA TYR A 232 8.84 -2.12 -5.71
C TYR A 232 10.24 -2.04 -6.29
N LEU A 233 10.88 -3.19 -6.51
CA LEU A 233 12.21 -3.25 -7.11
C LEU A 233 12.21 -2.66 -8.53
N LEU A 234 11.20 -3.01 -9.35
CA LEU A 234 11.09 -2.47 -10.70
C LEU A 234 10.93 -0.95 -10.70
N ILE A 235 10.06 -0.40 -9.85
CA ILE A 235 9.87 1.06 -9.75
C ILE A 235 11.14 1.74 -9.24
N ALA A 236 11.78 1.19 -8.21
CA ALA A 236 13.00 1.74 -7.65
C ALA A 236 14.14 1.77 -8.68
N VAL A 237 14.36 0.65 -9.37
CA VAL A 237 15.42 0.50 -10.37
C VAL A 237 15.19 1.42 -11.56
N CYS A 238 14.00 1.34 -12.18
CA CYS A 238 13.70 2.18 -13.33
C CYS A 238 13.75 3.67 -12.97
N GLY A 239 13.12 4.08 -11.88
CA GLY A 239 13.10 5.48 -11.49
C GLY A 239 14.48 6.01 -11.10
N TYR A 240 15.31 5.23 -10.40
CA TYR A 240 16.64 5.67 -10.03
C TYR A 240 17.60 5.71 -11.24
N LEU A 241 17.51 4.78 -12.19
CA LEU A 241 18.28 4.83 -13.45
C LEU A 241 17.87 6.02 -14.31
N MET A 242 16.58 6.30 -14.42
CA MET A 242 16.06 7.39 -15.26
C MET A 242 16.42 8.78 -14.72
N PHE A 243 16.39 8.96 -13.41
CA PHE A 243 16.51 10.29 -12.79
C PHE A 243 17.73 10.47 -11.91
N GLY A 244 18.43 9.41 -11.46
CA GLY A 244 19.64 9.45 -10.68
C GLY A 244 19.56 10.44 -9.50
N ASN A 245 20.53 11.34 -9.41
CA ASN A 245 20.57 12.39 -8.39
C ASN A 245 19.49 13.48 -8.55
N MET A 246 18.77 13.51 -9.67
CA MET A 246 17.64 14.43 -9.89
C MET A 246 16.30 13.85 -9.41
N THR A 247 16.29 12.63 -8.87
CA THR A 247 15.06 12.01 -8.35
C THR A 247 14.43 12.86 -7.24
N LYS A 248 13.13 13.12 -7.38
CA LYS A 248 12.30 13.87 -6.42
C LYS A 248 11.42 12.92 -5.60
N PRO A 249 10.77 13.40 -4.51
CA PRO A 249 9.98 12.58 -3.60
C PRO A 249 8.89 11.74 -4.28
N GLU A 250 8.33 12.25 -5.37
CA GLU A 250 7.32 11.53 -6.15
C GLU A 250 7.78 11.38 -7.59
N VAL A 251 7.68 10.16 -8.13
CA VAL A 251 7.99 9.91 -9.56
C VAL A 251 7.17 10.82 -10.47
N ARG A 252 5.92 11.09 -10.11
CA ARG A 252 5.01 12.02 -10.82
C ARG A 252 5.61 13.42 -10.98
N LEU A 253 6.28 13.96 -9.95
CA LEU A 253 6.93 15.28 -10.02
C LEU A 253 8.09 15.30 -11.01
N ASN A 254 8.78 14.18 -11.20
CA ASN A 254 9.84 14.06 -12.19
C ASN A 254 9.30 14.17 -13.62
N TYR A 255 8.10 13.60 -13.89
CA TYR A 255 7.44 13.72 -15.18
C TYR A 255 6.87 15.12 -15.45
N ALA A 256 6.25 15.76 -14.46
CA ALA A 256 5.68 17.09 -14.60
C ALA A 256 6.73 18.16 -14.92
N PHE A 257 7.89 18.12 -14.28
CA PHE A 257 8.97 19.08 -14.54
C PHE A 257 9.54 19.04 -15.95
N LYS A 258 9.46 17.89 -16.64
CA LYS A 258 10.00 17.75 -18.00
C LYS A 258 9.02 18.21 -19.07
N ASN A 259 7.72 18.25 -18.76
CA ASN A 259 6.67 18.62 -19.72
C ASN A 259 6.25 20.11 -19.59
N GLY A 260 6.92 20.92 -18.75
CA GLY A 260 6.69 22.35 -18.67
C GLY A 260 5.39 22.77 -17.98
N PHE A 261 4.87 21.94 -17.05
CA PHE A 261 3.78 22.27 -16.16
C PHE A 261 4.28 22.62 -14.77
#